data_779769af45f564b531e6be25bd942155
#
_entry.id   779769af45f564b531e6be25bd942155
#
_cell.length_a   1.000
_cell.length_b   1.000
_cell.length_c   1.000
_cell.angle_alpha   90.00
_cell.angle_beta   90.00
_cell.angle_gamma   90.00
#
_symmetry.space_group_name_H-M   'P 1'
#
loop_
_entity.id
_entity.type
_entity.pdbx_description
1 polymer ?
#
loop_
_entity_poly.entity_id
_entity_poly.type
_entity_poly.pdbx_seq_one_letter_code
_entity_poly.pdbx_strand_id
1 'polypeptide(L)'
;LQSKDSADTAVYEGELMSQWGGASFKASDAPAKASVTYGGETYTGTYRDSEYRMGNSYITHYYTGDNCYEFGINSENGKLVGINFQTESFYKKESAASELRNARERAEEVARECAANFVNLEECGEPTVSVVPLGDESGAAMDLYQYFFCRKLNGIETRAYVAVRVNSRGMLVSFSLGDLDSFDKMEADSARFDSLNIEDEIRKAFQNIHPFPNGTIVEGPDIDRAFYAVTPQGETVIIAAAQATFSLQQTDENSTQDTEPIGAG
;
A
#
# COMPACT_ATOMS: atom_id res chain seq x y z
N LEU A 1 9.14 0.32 17.45
CA LEU A 1 10.25 -0.63 17.26
C LEU A 1 9.80 -2.01 17.72
N GLN A 2 9.65 -2.96 16.80
CA GLN A 2 9.52 -4.37 17.14
C GLN A 2 10.81 -5.05 16.69
N SER A 3 11.65 -5.45 17.62
CA SER A 3 12.72 -6.38 17.34
C SER A 3 12.10 -7.78 17.29
N LYS A 4 12.21 -8.45 16.17
CA LYS A 4 11.94 -9.89 16.06
C LYS A 4 13.22 -10.63 16.32
N ASP A 5 13.14 -11.57 17.26
CA ASP A 5 14.17 -12.49 17.73
C ASP A 5 15.41 -12.66 16.85
N SER A 6 16.56 -12.33 17.42
CA SER A 6 17.93 -12.72 17.09
C SER A 6 18.50 -12.44 15.69
N ALA A 7 17.78 -11.80 14.80
CA ALA A 7 18.35 -11.12 13.65
C ALA A 7 18.02 -9.65 13.83
N ASP A 8 19.00 -8.79 13.77
CA ASP A 8 18.94 -7.35 13.98
C ASP A 8 18.09 -6.64 12.90
N THR A 9 16.82 -7.02 12.79
CA THR A 9 15.87 -6.40 11.85
C THR A 9 14.96 -5.47 12.62
N ALA A 10 15.06 -4.18 12.39
CA ALA A 10 14.18 -3.17 12.97
C ALA A 10 13.24 -2.63 11.89
N VAL A 11 11.96 -2.58 12.19
CA VAL A 11 10.95 -1.89 11.37
C VAL A 11 10.65 -0.54 12.01
N TYR A 12 10.87 0.54 11.26
CA TYR A 12 10.67 1.89 11.72
C TYR A 12 9.50 2.54 10.98
N GLU A 13 8.34 2.58 11.61
CA GLU A 13 7.11 3.14 11.02
C GLU A 13 6.74 4.54 11.58
N GLY A 14 7.24 4.91 12.75
CA GLY A 14 6.69 6.01 13.53
C GLY A 14 7.02 7.42 13.04
N GLU A 15 8.23 7.71 12.58
CA GLU A 15 8.62 9.07 12.18
C GLU A 15 8.17 9.47 10.78
N LEU A 16 8.11 8.53 9.85
CA LEU A 16 7.57 8.80 8.51
C LEU A 16 6.10 9.22 8.57
N MET A 17 5.31 8.62 9.47
CA MET A 17 3.91 8.99 9.69
C MET A 17 3.77 10.39 10.30
N SER A 18 4.68 10.82 11.17
CA SER A 18 4.63 12.15 11.79
C SER A 18 5.05 13.28 10.83
N GLN A 19 6.00 13.03 9.94
CA GLN A 19 6.42 13.99 8.91
C GLN A 19 5.40 14.11 7.78
N TRP A 20 4.72 13.00 7.46
CA TRP A 20 3.74 12.93 6.40
C TRP A 20 2.35 13.42 6.84
N GLY A 21 1.98 13.23 8.08
CA GLY A 21 0.62 13.32 8.60
C GLY A 21 0.41 14.27 9.77
N GLY A 22 1.18 15.35 9.91
CA GLY A 22 0.96 16.38 10.94
C GLY A 22 -0.38 17.14 10.85
N ALA A 23 -1.23 16.82 9.89
CA ALA A 23 -2.61 17.28 9.85
C ALA A 23 -3.47 16.33 10.70
N SER A 24 -3.92 16.79 11.86
CA SER A 24 -4.98 16.10 12.61
C SER A 24 -6.26 16.13 11.79
N PHE A 25 -6.52 15.06 11.07
CA PHE A 25 -7.73 14.91 10.28
C PHE A 25 -8.92 14.78 11.23
N LYS A 26 -9.83 15.75 11.17
CA LYS A 26 -11.07 15.69 11.95
C LYS A 26 -12.07 14.83 11.18
N ALA A 27 -12.35 13.65 11.68
CA ALA A 27 -13.43 12.79 11.18
C ALA A 27 -14.82 13.47 11.19
N SER A 28 -14.92 14.64 11.80
CA SER A 28 -16.17 15.39 12.01
C SER A 28 -16.78 16.01 10.74
N ASP A 29 -16.07 16.02 9.63
CA ASP A 29 -16.52 16.68 8.39
C ASP A 29 -17.16 15.71 7.38
N ALA A 30 -17.17 14.40 7.67
CA ALA A 30 -17.79 13.42 6.80
C ALA A 30 -19.33 13.45 6.90
N PRO A 31 -20.07 13.53 5.77
CA PRO A 31 -21.53 13.41 5.78
C PRO A 31 -21.97 12.09 6.40
N ALA A 32 -23.05 12.08 7.19
CA ALA A 32 -23.59 10.86 7.80
C ALA A 32 -24.03 9.80 6.77
N LYS A 33 -24.35 10.22 5.55
CA LYS A 33 -24.71 9.35 4.42
C LYS A 33 -24.10 9.91 3.14
N ALA A 34 -23.72 9.00 2.25
CA ALA A 34 -23.26 9.34 0.91
C ALA A 34 -23.81 8.36 -0.12
N SER A 35 -23.76 8.77 -1.39
CA SER A 35 -24.12 7.93 -2.53
C SER A 35 -23.11 8.11 -3.65
N VAL A 36 -22.79 7.02 -4.34
CA VAL A 36 -21.91 6.99 -5.51
C VAL A 36 -22.56 6.16 -6.62
N THR A 37 -22.17 6.44 -7.85
CA THR A 37 -22.65 5.65 -9.01
C THR A 37 -21.49 4.90 -9.64
N TYR A 38 -21.67 3.60 -9.88
CA TYR A 38 -20.72 2.76 -10.58
C TYR A 38 -21.47 1.68 -11.38
N GLY A 39 -21.06 1.43 -12.64
CA GLY A 39 -21.70 0.45 -13.50
C GLY A 39 -23.18 0.71 -13.78
N GLY A 40 -23.64 1.96 -13.70
CA GLY A 40 -25.06 2.33 -13.86
C GLY A 40 -25.91 2.15 -12.61
N GLU A 41 -25.37 1.62 -11.53
CA GLU A 41 -26.03 1.43 -10.24
C GLU A 41 -25.62 2.51 -9.22
N THR A 42 -26.53 2.85 -8.32
CA THR A 42 -26.30 3.81 -7.24
C THR A 42 -26.11 3.07 -5.92
N TYR A 43 -24.97 3.27 -5.28
CA TYR A 43 -24.60 2.72 -3.98
C TYR A 43 -24.76 3.80 -2.93
N THR A 44 -25.58 3.54 -1.91
CA THR A 44 -25.82 4.47 -0.80
C THR A 44 -25.40 3.83 0.51
N GLY A 45 -24.65 4.54 1.32
CA GLY A 45 -24.17 4.03 2.59
C GLY A 45 -24.22 5.03 3.72
N THR A 46 -24.08 4.51 4.94
CA THR A 46 -23.91 5.29 6.17
C THR A 46 -22.42 5.38 6.47
N TYR A 47 -21.97 6.55 6.93
CA TYR A 47 -20.59 6.78 7.31
C TYR A 47 -20.12 5.77 8.36
N ARG A 48 -18.94 5.21 8.13
CA ARG A 48 -18.28 4.26 9.02
C ARG A 48 -17.05 4.89 9.68
N ASP A 49 -16.06 5.28 8.88
CA ASP A 49 -14.80 5.85 9.34
C ASP A 49 -14.10 6.65 8.24
N SER A 50 -12.95 7.21 8.57
CA SER A 50 -12.07 7.90 7.64
C SER A 50 -10.64 7.39 7.80
N GLU A 51 -9.97 7.18 6.69
CA GLU A 51 -8.60 6.71 6.65
C GLU A 51 -7.74 7.62 5.77
N TYR A 52 -6.55 7.94 6.25
CA TYR A 52 -5.50 8.49 5.43
C TYR A 52 -4.61 7.35 4.93
N ARG A 53 -4.48 7.23 3.62
CA ARG A 53 -3.55 6.25 3.02
C ARG A 53 -2.28 6.96 2.59
N MET A 54 -1.15 6.48 3.09
CA MET A 54 0.16 7.02 2.72
C MET A 54 0.31 7.09 1.18
N GLY A 55 0.70 8.24 0.71
CA GLY A 55 0.89 8.52 -0.72
C GLY A 55 -0.34 9.03 -1.45
N ASN A 56 -1.49 9.20 -0.76
CA ASN A 56 -2.60 9.96 -1.29
C ASN A 56 -2.53 11.40 -0.79
N SER A 57 -2.97 12.34 -1.60
CA SER A 57 -3.08 13.77 -1.22
C SER A 57 -4.33 14.07 -0.39
N TYR A 58 -5.20 13.08 -0.18
CA TYR A 58 -6.52 13.22 0.44
C TYR A 58 -6.82 12.11 1.45
N ILE A 59 -7.88 12.34 2.27
CA ILE A 59 -8.49 11.33 3.13
C ILE A 59 -9.59 10.59 2.37
N THR A 60 -9.78 9.31 2.66
CA THR A 60 -10.92 8.54 2.21
C THR A 60 -11.95 8.43 3.32
N HIS A 61 -13.20 8.84 3.03
CA HIS A 61 -14.35 8.57 3.88
C HIS A 61 -15.02 7.27 3.43
N TYR A 62 -15.18 6.31 4.33
CA TYR A 62 -15.80 5.01 4.07
C TYR A 62 -17.25 4.97 4.51
N TYR A 63 -18.07 4.35 3.67
CA TYR A 63 -19.50 4.18 3.87
C TYR A 63 -19.90 2.73 3.67
N THR A 64 -20.75 2.22 4.54
CA THR A 64 -21.28 0.86 4.46
C THR A 64 -22.77 0.91 4.10
N GLY A 65 -23.16 0.18 3.05
CA GLY A 65 -24.55 -0.02 2.65
C GLY A 65 -25.00 -1.43 2.96
N ASP A 66 -26.20 -1.61 3.41
CA ASP A 66 -27.00 -2.83 3.69
C ASP A 66 -26.21 -4.17 3.81
N ASN A 67 -25.01 -4.15 4.44
CA ASN A 67 -24.07 -5.25 4.66
C ASN A 67 -23.58 -5.98 3.39
N CYS A 68 -23.87 -5.47 2.20
CA CYS A 68 -23.48 -6.08 0.93
C CYS A 68 -22.30 -5.39 0.24
N TYR A 69 -21.97 -4.19 0.66
CA TYR A 69 -20.85 -3.43 0.09
C TYR A 69 -20.37 -2.33 1.02
N GLU A 70 -19.15 -1.94 0.77
CA GLU A 70 -18.51 -0.76 1.34
C GLU A 70 -17.91 0.05 0.22
N PHE A 71 -18.02 1.38 0.28
CA PHE A 71 -17.35 2.24 -0.69
C PHE A 71 -16.61 3.39 0.00
N GLY A 72 -15.57 3.86 -0.67
CA GLY A 72 -14.80 5.01 -0.24
C GLY A 72 -14.99 6.20 -1.16
N ILE A 73 -15.01 7.39 -0.60
CA ILE A 73 -15.00 8.65 -1.35
C ILE A 73 -13.82 9.53 -0.91
N ASN A 74 -13.28 10.27 -1.86
CA ASN A 74 -12.27 11.30 -1.60
C ASN A 74 -12.93 12.46 -0.82
N SER A 75 -12.38 12.81 0.35
CA SER A 75 -12.92 13.85 1.24
C SER A 75 -12.93 15.25 0.62
N GLU A 76 -12.07 15.53 -0.35
CA GLU A 76 -11.92 16.86 -0.94
C GLU A 76 -12.90 17.11 -2.08
N ASN A 77 -13.17 16.09 -2.91
CA ASN A 77 -13.96 16.27 -4.12
C ASN A 77 -15.19 15.37 -4.22
N GLY A 78 -15.40 14.47 -3.25
CA GLY A 78 -16.54 13.55 -3.21
C GLY A 78 -16.51 12.44 -4.27
N LYS A 79 -15.43 12.29 -5.03
CA LYS A 79 -15.30 11.23 -6.04
C LYS A 79 -15.15 9.86 -5.41
N LEU A 80 -15.69 8.84 -6.07
CA LEU A 80 -15.50 7.45 -5.71
C LEU A 80 -14.02 7.06 -5.78
N VAL A 81 -13.51 6.41 -4.73
CA VAL A 81 -12.14 5.87 -4.68
C VAL A 81 -12.09 4.35 -4.54
N GLY A 82 -13.22 3.69 -4.45
CA GLY A 82 -13.28 2.24 -4.46
C GLY A 82 -14.58 1.69 -3.94
N ILE A 83 -14.87 0.45 -4.33
CA ILE A 83 -15.98 -0.35 -3.79
C ILE A 83 -15.43 -1.72 -3.41
N ASN A 84 -15.87 -2.23 -2.28
CA ASN A 84 -15.66 -3.59 -1.84
C ASN A 84 -17.04 -4.26 -1.69
N PHE A 85 -17.31 -5.26 -2.52
CA PHE A 85 -18.55 -6.02 -2.48
C PHE A 85 -18.41 -7.15 -1.48
N GLN A 86 -19.24 -7.16 -0.44
CA GLN A 86 -19.22 -8.13 0.66
C GLN A 86 -20.33 -9.17 0.50
N THR A 87 -20.40 -9.86 -0.63
CA THR A 87 -21.41 -10.89 -0.81
C THR A 87 -20.89 -12.28 -0.45
N GLU A 88 -21.64 -13.05 0.33
CA GLU A 88 -21.29 -14.43 0.67
C GLU A 88 -21.08 -15.32 -0.58
N SER A 89 -21.71 -14.96 -1.70
CA SER A 89 -21.57 -15.70 -2.96
C SER A 89 -20.14 -15.67 -3.52
N PHE A 90 -19.32 -14.68 -3.17
CA PHE A 90 -17.91 -14.63 -3.58
C PHE A 90 -17.06 -15.74 -2.96
N TYR A 91 -17.48 -16.26 -1.82
CA TYR A 91 -16.74 -17.25 -1.03
C TYR A 91 -17.37 -18.64 -1.07
N LYS A 92 -18.46 -18.84 -1.82
CA LYS A 92 -19.10 -20.17 -1.93
C LYS A 92 -18.26 -21.13 -2.77
N LYS A 93 -18.00 -22.30 -2.20
CA LYS A 93 -17.05 -23.33 -2.62
C LYS A 93 -17.43 -24.18 -3.83
N GLU A 94 -18.59 -24.03 -4.42
CA GLU A 94 -19.08 -24.91 -5.48
C GLU A 94 -18.63 -24.43 -6.86
N SER A 95 -17.34 -24.56 -7.15
CA SER A 95 -16.85 -24.40 -8.52
C SER A 95 -16.45 -25.75 -9.06
N ALA A 96 -17.15 -26.24 -10.07
CA ALA A 96 -16.72 -27.41 -10.81
C ALA A 96 -15.33 -27.14 -11.42
N ALA A 97 -14.48 -28.15 -11.54
CA ALA A 97 -13.15 -28.01 -12.15
C ALA A 97 -13.19 -27.40 -13.57
N SER A 98 -14.32 -27.50 -14.26
CA SER A 98 -14.60 -26.85 -15.56
C SER A 98 -14.73 -25.33 -15.45
N GLU A 99 -15.19 -24.80 -14.33
CA GLU A 99 -15.34 -23.35 -14.10
C GLU A 99 -14.00 -22.69 -13.77
N LEU A 100 -13.03 -23.44 -13.27
CA LEU A 100 -11.69 -22.97 -12.98
C LEU A 100 -10.78 -22.94 -14.23
N ARG A 101 -11.23 -23.58 -15.32
CA ARG A 101 -10.50 -23.53 -16.59
C ARG A 101 -10.54 -22.10 -17.12
N ASN A 102 -9.38 -21.53 -17.42
CA ASN A 102 -9.18 -20.13 -17.86
C ASN A 102 -9.67 -19.08 -16.82
N ALA A 103 -9.66 -19.44 -15.52
CA ALA A 103 -10.07 -18.52 -14.45
C ALA A 103 -9.27 -17.23 -14.44
N ARG A 104 -7.95 -17.33 -14.64
CA ARG A 104 -7.06 -16.17 -14.69
C ARG A 104 -7.36 -15.25 -15.87
N GLU A 105 -7.58 -15.81 -17.05
CA GLU A 105 -7.89 -15.04 -18.27
C GLU A 105 -9.21 -14.28 -18.13
N ARG A 106 -10.26 -14.94 -17.62
CA ARG A 106 -11.54 -14.28 -17.33
C ARG A 106 -11.42 -13.21 -16.25
N ALA A 107 -10.64 -13.48 -15.20
CA ALA A 107 -10.43 -12.52 -14.14
C ALA A 107 -9.67 -11.29 -14.67
N GLU A 108 -8.70 -11.47 -15.57
CA GLU A 108 -8.00 -10.36 -16.22
C GLU A 108 -8.91 -9.53 -17.12
N GLU A 109 -9.79 -10.17 -17.90
CA GLU A 109 -10.77 -9.49 -18.75
C GLU A 109 -11.68 -8.57 -17.90
N VAL A 110 -12.27 -9.10 -16.82
CA VAL A 110 -13.09 -8.31 -15.88
C VAL A 110 -12.30 -7.20 -15.23
N ALA A 111 -11.03 -7.46 -14.86
CA ALA A 111 -10.19 -6.45 -14.25
C ALA A 111 -9.85 -5.31 -15.22
N ARG A 112 -9.55 -5.62 -16.48
CA ARG A 112 -9.30 -4.63 -17.55
C ARG A 112 -10.57 -3.81 -17.84
N GLU A 113 -11.72 -4.43 -17.94
CA GLU A 113 -13.00 -3.73 -18.12
C GLU A 113 -13.29 -2.77 -16.95
N CYS A 114 -13.07 -3.22 -15.72
CA CYS A 114 -13.23 -2.37 -14.54
C CYS A 114 -12.25 -1.18 -14.57
N ALA A 115 -10.97 -1.43 -14.80
CA ALA A 115 -9.92 -0.40 -14.78
C ALA A 115 -10.11 0.63 -15.90
N ALA A 116 -10.59 0.22 -17.08
CA ALA A 116 -10.85 1.10 -18.21
C ALA A 116 -11.90 2.20 -17.93
N ASN A 117 -12.71 2.06 -16.88
CA ASN A 117 -13.62 3.12 -16.44
C ASN A 117 -12.91 4.30 -15.78
N PHE A 118 -11.65 4.14 -15.40
CA PHE A 118 -10.92 5.10 -14.58
C PHE A 118 -9.62 5.59 -15.21
N VAL A 119 -8.96 4.75 -16.00
CA VAL A 119 -7.66 5.06 -16.62
C VAL A 119 -7.60 4.58 -18.07
N ASN A 120 -6.74 5.22 -18.86
CA ASN A 120 -6.35 4.69 -20.15
C ASN A 120 -5.35 3.54 -19.94
N LEU A 121 -5.77 2.31 -20.26
CA LEU A 121 -4.95 1.11 -20.04
C LEU A 121 -3.64 1.11 -20.83
N GLU A 122 -3.59 1.78 -22.01
CA GLU A 122 -2.37 1.90 -22.80
C GLU A 122 -1.26 2.66 -22.06
N GLU A 123 -1.63 3.58 -21.17
CA GLU A 123 -0.70 4.36 -20.34
C GLU A 123 -0.20 3.60 -19.11
N CYS A 124 -0.89 2.52 -18.71
CA CYS A 124 -0.51 1.70 -17.56
C CYS A 124 0.46 0.56 -17.90
N GLY A 125 0.54 0.17 -19.18
CA GLY A 125 1.26 -1.03 -19.60
C GLY A 125 0.62 -2.33 -19.07
N GLU A 126 1.43 -3.39 -18.94
CA GLU A 126 0.93 -4.66 -18.40
C GLU A 126 0.70 -4.55 -16.89
N PRO A 127 -0.43 -5.07 -16.38
CA PRO A 127 -0.73 -5.03 -14.96
C PRO A 127 0.20 -5.96 -14.16
N THR A 128 0.54 -5.53 -12.94
CA THR A 128 1.12 -6.44 -11.95
C THR A 128 0.01 -7.31 -11.39
N VAL A 129 0.24 -8.64 -11.34
CA VAL A 129 -0.78 -9.60 -10.89
C VAL A 129 -0.27 -10.34 -9.66
N SER A 130 -1.07 -10.35 -8.61
CA SER A 130 -0.88 -11.22 -7.45
C SER A 130 -2.07 -12.15 -7.27
N VAL A 131 -1.81 -13.35 -6.77
CA VAL A 131 -2.83 -14.34 -6.49
C VAL A 131 -2.84 -14.61 -4.99
N VAL A 132 -3.99 -14.42 -4.37
CA VAL A 132 -4.20 -14.74 -2.96
C VAL A 132 -5.06 -16.00 -2.92
N PRO A 133 -4.51 -17.14 -2.51
CA PRO A 133 -5.30 -18.35 -2.36
C PRO A 133 -6.25 -18.18 -1.17
N LEU A 134 -7.53 -18.25 -1.41
CA LEU A 134 -8.56 -18.31 -0.37
C LEU A 134 -8.89 -19.80 -0.12
N GLY A 135 -7.92 -20.56 0.38
CA GLY A 135 -8.10 -21.94 0.79
C GLY A 135 -8.67 -22.01 2.19
N ASP A 136 -9.56 -22.98 2.42
CA ASP A 136 -9.88 -23.43 3.77
C ASP A 136 -9.32 -24.83 4.00
N GLU A 137 -9.45 -25.32 5.23
CA GLU A 137 -9.01 -26.65 5.65
C GLU A 137 -9.68 -27.79 4.88
N SER A 138 -10.76 -27.54 4.12
CA SER A 138 -11.46 -28.55 3.30
C SER A 138 -10.87 -28.73 1.90
N GLY A 139 -9.83 -27.98 1.54
CA GLY A 139 -9.09 -28.13 0.27
C GLY A 139 -9.80 -27.57 -0.97
N ALA A 140 -10.94 -26.89 -0.83
CA ALA A 140 -11.54 -26.16 -1.93
C ALA A 140 -10.86 -24.79 -2.03
N ALA A 141 -9.90 -24.65 -2.94
CA ALA A 141 -9.22 -23.40 -3.19
C ALA A 141 -10.09 -22.51 -4.07
N MET A 142 -10.30 -21.27 -3.62
CA MET A 142 -10.76 -20.20 -4.49
C MET A 142 -9.64 -19.18 -4.55
N ASP A 143 -9.14 -18.89 -5.74
CA ASP A 143 -8.13 -17.87 -5.91
C ASP A 143 -8.79 -16.50 -6.04
N LEU A 144 -8.18 -15.52 -5.40
CA LEU A 144 -8.47 -14.12 -5.60
C LEU A 144 -7.32 -13.51 -6.40
N TYR A 145 -7.62 -13.09 -7.62
CA TYR A 145 -6.67 -12.42 -8.50
C TYR A 145 -6.74 -10.92 -8.24
N GLN A 146 -5.61 -10.32 -7.89
CA GLN A 146 -5.48 -8.88 -7.77
C GLN A 146 -4.63 -8.36 -8.92
N TYR A 147 -5.23 -7.51 -9.75
CA TYR A 147 -4.60 -6.81 -10.87
C TYR A 147 -4.34 -5.37 -10.47
N PHE A 148 -3.13 -4.91 -10.74
CA PHE A 148 -2.69 -3.57 -10.41
C PHE A 148 -2.26 -2.85 -11.69
N PHE A 149 -3.11 -1.93 -12.15
CA PHE A 149 -2.88 -1.10 -13.32
C PHE A 149 -2.31 0.23 -12.84
N CYS A 150 -1.04 0.50 -13.13
CA CYS A 150 -0.33 1.65 -12.60
C CYS A 150 0.34 2.43 -13.71
N ARG A 151 0.10 3.73 -13.76
CA ARG A 151 0.86 4.65 -14.60
C ARG A 151 2.27 4.79 -14.04
N LYS A 152 3.27 4.89 -14.92
CA LYS A 152 4.69 4.99 -14.55
C LYS A 152 5.30 6.27 -15.09
N LEU A 153 6.22 6.82 -14.31
CA LEU A 153 7.07 7.95 -14.71
C LEU A 153 8.53 7.52 -14.53
N ASN A 154 9.33 7.67 -15.59
CA ASN A 154 10.75 7.28 -15.58
C ASN A 154 10.99 5.83 -15.13
N GLY A 155 10.07 4.92 -15.44
CA GLY A 155 10.13 3.52 -15.03
C GLY A 155 9.66 3.23 -13.57
N ILE A 156 9.39 4.27 -12.79
CA ILE A 156 8.91 4.16 -11.40
C ILE A 156 7.38 4.24 -11.39
N GLU A 157 6.75 3.39 -10.58
CA GLU A 157 5.30 3.41 -10.36
C GLU A 157 4.84 4.77 -9.78
N THR A 158 3.55 5.07 -9.95
CA THR A 158 2.94 6.27 -9.34
C THR A 158 1.79 5.86 -8.43
N ARG A 159 1.32 6.78 -7.60
CA ARG A 159 0.06 6.57 -6.86
C ARG A 159 -1.19 6.66 -7.74
N ALA A 160 -1.04 7.04 -9.01
CA ALA A 160 -2.13 6.99 -9.99
C ALA A 160 -2.32 5.56 -10.51
N TYR A 161 -3.10 4.77 -9.80
CA TYR A 161 -3.34 3.36 -10.11
C TYR A 161 -4.81 2.97 -9.95
N VAL A 162 -5.16 1.84 -10.55
CA VAL A 162 -6.39 1.09 -10.28
C VAL A 162 -6.00 -0.32 -9.85
N ALA A 163 -6.39 -0.71 -8.65
CA ALA A 163 -6.27 -2.08 -8.18
C ALA A 163 -7.63 -2.76 -8.23
N VAL A 164 -7.71 -3.90 -8.88
CA VAL A 164 -8.97 -4.65 -9.08
C VAL A 164 -8.80 -6.06 -8.56
N ARG A 165 -9.75 -6.52 -7.76
CA ARG A 165 -9.81 -7.90 -7.26
C ARG A 165 -10.96 -8.64 -7.91
N VAL A 166 -10.65 -9.79 -8.49
CA VAL A 166 -11.60 -10.67 -9.16
C VAL A 166 -11.38 -12.09 -8.66
N ASN A 167 -12.46 -12.79 -8.34
CA ASN A 167 -12.33 -14.19 -7.92
C ASN A 167 -12.19 -15.13 -9.13
N SER A 168 -11.86 -16.40 -8.87
CA SER A 168 -11.68 -17.43 -9.90
C SER A 168 -12.92 -17.71 -10.76
N ARG A 169 -14.09 -17.21 -10.36
CA ARG A 169 -15.34 -17.26 -11.16
C ARG A 169 -15.48 -16.08 -12.13
N GLY A 170 -14.57 -15.12 -12.11
CA GLY A 170 -14.67 -13.91 -12.90
C GLY A 170 -15.63 -12.87 -12.30
N MET A 171 -15.90 -12.93 -10.98
CA MET A 171 -16.74 -11.93 -10.31
C MET A 171 -15.86 -10.82 -9.74
N LEU A 172 -16.22 -9.56 -10.00
CA LEU A 172 -15.58 -8.40 -9.39
C LEU A 172 -15.84 -8.38 -7.88
N VAL A 173 -14.78 -8.51 -7.08
CA VAL A 173 -14.86 -8.51 -5.62
C VAL A 173 -14.65 -7.10 -5.07
N SER A 174 -13.68 -6.39 -5.60
CA SER A 174 -13.44 -5.00 -5.21
C SER A 174 -12.59 -4.29 -6.25
N PHE A 175 -12.65 -2.98 -6.23
CA PHE A 175 -11.61 -2.14 -6.82
C PHE A 175 -11.26 -0.98 -5.89
N SER A 176 -10.06 -0.48 -6.02
CA SER A 176 -9.61 0.74 -5.34
C SER A 176 -8.76 1.58 -6.26
N LEU A 177 -8.95 2.88 -6.17
CA LEU A 177 -8.21 3.87 -6.92
C LEU A 177 -7.13 4.46 -6.02
N GLY A 178 -5.97 4.67 -6.59
CA GLY A 178 -4.96 5.53 -6.01
C GLY A 178 -5.28 7.00 -6.26
N ASP A 179 -4.28 7.84 -6.20
CA ASP A 179 -4.42 9.28 -6.39
C ASP A 179 -4.34 9.64 -7.89
N LEU A 180 -5.40 9.30 -8.63
CA LEU A 180 -5.46 9.51 -10.08
C LEU A 180 -5.42 10.99 -10.44
N ASP A 181 -6.05 11.86 -9.63
CA ASP A 181 -6.14 13.30 -9.89
C ASP A 181 -4.78 14.02 -9.74
N SER A 182 -3.82 13.41 -9.04
CA SER A 182 -2.48 13.97 -8.83
C SER A 182 -1.45 13.57 -9.90
N PHE A 183 -1.84 12.77 -10.91
CA PHE A 183 -0.88 12.28 -11.90
C PHE A 183 -0.18 13.40 -12.68
N ASP A 184 -0.94 14.37 -13.20
CA ASP A 184 -0.39 15.47 -13.99
C ASP A 184 0.64 16.29 -13.22
N LYS A 185 0.45 16.42 -11.91
CA LYS A 185 1.41 17.08 -11.03
C LYS A 185 2.67 16.24 -10.85
N MET A 186 2.52 14.92 -10.63
CA MET A 186 3.67 14.02 -10.54
C MET A 186 4.48 14.05 -11.84
N GLU A 187 3.81 14.05 -12.99
CA GLU A 187 4.45 14.13 -14.30
C GLU A 187 5.19 15.45 -14.50
N ALA A 188 4.56 16.58 -14.19
CA ALA A 188 5.18 17.91 -14.31
C ALA A 188 6.43 18.05 -13.44
N ASP A 189 6.43 17.44 -12.26
CA ASP A 189 7.53 17.49 -11.31
C ASP A 189 8.60 16.40 -11.54
N SER A 190 8.32 15.39 -12.36
CA SER A 190 9.15 14.18 -12.49
C SER A 190 10.60 14.45 -12.88
N ALA A 191 10.85 15.47 -13.72
CA ALA A 191 12.19 15.86 -14.15
C ALA A 191 13.13 16.24 -12.98
N ARG A 192 12.58 16.63 -11.82
CA ARG A 192 13.37 16.92 -10.62
C ARG A 192 14.07 15.70 -10.06
N PHE A 193 13.59 14.51 -10.42
CA PHE A 193 14.07 13.23 -9.92
C PHE A 193 14.90 12.42 -10.95
N ASP A 194 15.11 12.96 -12.16
CA ASP A 194 15.81 12.25 -13.24
C ASP A 194 17.26 11.85 -12.88
N SER A 195 17.91 12.64 -12.04
CA SER A 195 19.27 12.38 -11.56
C SER A 195 19.34 11.66 -10.21
N LEU A 196 18.18 11.30 -9.63
CA LEU A 196 18.12 10.71 -8.31
C LEU A 196 18.50 9.23 -8.35
N ASN A 197 19.52 8.86 -7.60
CA ASN A 197 19.78 7.47 -7.28
C ASN A 197 19.02 7.09 -6.01
N ILE A 198 17.88 6.41 -6.18
CA ILE A 198 16.98 6.05 -5.08
C ILE A 198 17.70 5.18 -4.05
N GLU A 199 18.53 4.24 -4.47
CA GLU A 199 19.28 3.37 -3.56
C GLU A 199 20.24 4.19 -2.67
N ASP A 200 20.98 5.12 -3.26
CA ASP A 200 21.90 5.99 -2.51
C ASP A 200 21.17 6.87 -1.51
N GLU A 201 20.01 7.41 -1.89
CA GLU A 201 19.20 8.24 -0.98
C GLU A 201 18.60 7.42 0.17
N ILE A 202 18.14 6.21 -0.09
CA ILE A 202 17.66 5.29 0.94
C ILE A 202 18.81 4.90 1.87
N ARG A 203 19.98 4.58 1.33
CA ARG A 203 21.17 4.27 2.13
C ARG A 203 21.55 5.41 3.07
N LYS A 204 21.55 6.66 2.58
CA LYS A 204 21.76 7.85 3.40
C LYS A 204 20.67 8.01 4.48
N ALA A 205 19.40 7.76 4.11
CA ALA A 205 18.29 7.82 5.06
C ALA A 205 18.49 6.81 6.21
N PHE A 206 18.82 5.56 5.90
CA PHE A 206 19.10 4.54 6.93
C PHE A 206 20.29 4.92 7.83
N GLN A 207 21.33 5.55 7.30
CA GLN A 207 22.47 6.02 8.09
C GLN A 207 22.09 7.14 9.07
N ASN A 208 21.08 7.93 8.75
CA ASN A 208 20.59 9.05 9.55
C ASN A 208 19.44 8.67 10.49
N ILE A 209 18.82 7.49 10.31
CA ILE A 209 17.75 7.02 11.19
C ILE A 209 18.37 6.54 12.50
N HIS A 210 18.17 7.30 13.58
CA HIS A 210 18.44 6.82 14.93
C HIS A 210 17.26 5.99 15.42
N PRO A 211 17.45 4.67 15.64
CA PRO A 211 17.79 4.27 16.99
C PRO A 211 19.09 3.45 17.10
N PHE A 212 19.86 3.32 16.05
CA PHE A 212 21.10 2.50 16.08
C PHE A 212 22.34 3.35 15.79
N PRO A 213 22.72 4.26 16.70
CA PRO A 213 23.86 5.17 16.48
C PRO A 213 25.19 4.45 16.24
N ASN A 214 25.28 3.18 16.63
CA ASN A 214 26.46 2.33 16.44
C ASN A 214 26.20 1.18 15.44
N GLY A 215 25.08 1.21 14.72
CA GLY A 215 24.75 0.19 13.72
C GLY A 215 25.44 0.47 12.39
N THR A 216 25.97 -0.57 11.78
CA THR A 216 26.48 -0.52 10.41
C THR A 216 25.58 -1.36 9.53
N ILE A 217 25.16 -0.84 8.38
CA ILE A 217 24.41 -1.62 7.40
C ILE A 217 25.39 -2.68 6.85
N VAL A 218 25.04 -3.95 7.02
CA VAL A 218 25.83 -5.09 6.55
C VAL A 218 25.23 -5.72 5.31
N GLU A 219 23.90 -5.52 5.08
CA GLU A 219 23.17 -6.02 3.93
C GLU A 219 22.04 -5.06 3.57
N GLY A 220 21.81 -4.84 2.27
CA GLY A 220 20.82 -3.90 1.74
C GLY A 220 21.39 -2.49 1.52
N PRO A 221 20.52 -1.47 1.34
CA PRO A 221 19.07 -1.60 1.37
C PRO A 221 18.52 -2.35 0.15
N ASP A 222 17.62 -3.29 0.39
CA ASP A 222 16.81 -3.90 -0.66
C ASP A 222 15.52 -3.10 -0.81
N ILE A 223 15.26 -2.61 -2.01
CA ILE A 223 14.08 -1.80 -2.31
C ILE A 223 12.96 -2.74 -2.77
N ASP A 224 11.95 -2.92 -1.92
CA ASP A 224 10.78 -3.72 -2.26
C ASP A 224 9.91 -3.01 -3.30
N ARG A 225 9.74 -1.70 -3.14
CA ARG A 225 8.90 -0.87 -4.00
C ARG A 225 9.26 0.60 -3.88
N ALA A 226 9.18 1.31 -5.00
CA ALA A 226 9.24 2.77 -5.03
C ALA A 226 8.12 3.33 -5.91
N PHE A 227 7.53 4.47 -5.52
CA PHE A 227 6.48 5.11 -6.29
C PHE A 227 6.43 6.63 -6.07
N TYR A 228 6.04 7.35 -7.14
CA TYR A 228 5.73 8.77 -7.03
C TYR A 228 4.41 8.98 -6.30
N ALA A 229 4.36 10.01 -5.47
CA ALA A 229 3.18 10.42 -4.72
C ALA A 229 3.13 11.95 -4.59
N VAL A 230 1.95 12.47 -4.25
CA VAL A 230 1.77 13.87 -3.86
C VAL A 230 1.39 13.92 -2.38
N THR A 231 2.11 14.73 -1.60
CA THR A 231 1.80 14.92 -0.18
C THR A 231 0.52 15.73 -0.01
N PRO A 232 -0.12 15.71 1.17
CA PRO A 232 -1.24 16.60 1.47
C PRO A 232 -0.92 18.08 1.32
N GLN A 233 0.37 18.47 1.39
CA GLN A 233 0.85 19.83 1.15
C GLN A 233 1.03 20.15 -0.33
N GLY A 234 0.77 19.19 -1.21
CA GLY A 234 0.88 19.32 -2.65
C GLY A 234 2.31 19.19 -3.19
N GLU A 235 3.22 18.57 -2.47
CA GLU A 235 4.59 18.32 -2.93
C GLU A 235 4.71 16.94 -3.56
N THR A 236 5.36 16.86 -4.72
CA THR A 236 5.69 15.57 -5.35
C THR A 236 6.92 14.98 -4.68
N VAL A 237 6.82 13.71 -4.30
CA VAL A 237 7.87 12.94 -3.61
C VAL A 237 7.96 11.54 -4.20
N ILE A 238 9.08 10.86 -3.93
CA ILE A 238 9.20 9.42 -4.13
C ILE A 238 9.17 8.75 -2.78
N ILE A 239 8.23 7.83 -2.59
CA ILE A 239 8.16 6.96 -1.41
C ILE A 239 8.76 5.63 -1.79
N ALA A 240 9.67 5.13 -0.96
CA ALA A 240 10.24 3.81 -1.12
C ALA A 240 10.06 2.96 0.14
N ALA A 241 9.65 1.71 -0.05
CA ALA A 241 9.73 0.69 0.96
C ALA A 241 11.03 -0.08 0.76
N ALA A 242 11.87 -0.14 1.80
CA ALA A 242 13.15 -0.80 1.74
C ALA A 242 13.47 -1.52 3.05
N GLN A 243 14.29 -2.55 2.97
CA GLN A 243 14.77 -3.33 4.10
C GLN A 243 16.30 -3.31 4.14
N ALA A 244 16.87 -3.27 5.34
CA ALA A 244 18.31 -3.38 5.53
C ALA A 244 18.62 -4.15 6.81
N THR A 245 19.70 -4.91 6.79
CA THR A 245 20.24 -5.61 7.97
C THR A 245 21.33 -4.76 8.60
N PHE A 246 21.28 -4.57 9.90
CA PHE A 246 22.26 -3.82 10.68
C PHE A 246 23.05 -4.77 11.57
N SER A 247 24.36 -4.57 11.65
CA SER A 247 25.21 -5.11 12.70
C SER A 247 25.30 -4.09 13.84
N LEU A 248 24.89 -4.49 15.02
CA LEU A 248 25.10 -3.71 16.24
C LEU A 248 26.49 -4.00 16.80
N GLN A 249 27.32 -2.99 16.96
CA GLN A 249 28.53 -3.14 17.76
C GLN A 249 28.09 -3.26 19.23
N GLN A 250 28.35 -4.43 19.82
CA GLN A 250 28.25 -4.55 21.27
C GLN A 250 29.33 -3.64 21.86
N THR A 251 28.90 -2.57 22.52
CA THR A 251 29.77 -1.86 23.46
C THR A 251 30.00 -2.79 24.64
N ASP A 252 31.19 -3.36 24.75
CA ASP A 252 31.62 -4.08 25.94
C ASP A 252 31.65 -3.09 27.12
N GLU A 253 30.52 -2.91 27.76
CA GLU A 253 30.39 -2.18 29.05
C GLU A 253 30.90 -3.00 30.25
N ASN A 254 31.64 -4.08 30.05
CA ASN A 254 32.16 -4.93 31.12
C ASN A 254 33.66 -5.14 31.06
N SER A 255 34.44 -4.07 31.02
CA SER A 255 35.90 -4.15 31.28
C SER A 255 36.36 -3.18 32.37
N THR A 256 35.67 -3.16 33.51
CA THR A 256 36.22 -2.70 34.77
C THR A 256 36.03 -3.76 35.84
N GLN A 257 36.77 -4.88 35.71
CA GLN A 257 37.12 -5.63 36.89
C GLN A 257 38.27 -4.90 37.54
N ASP A 258 37.92 -4.10 38.54
CA ASP A 258 38.86 -3.64 39.55
C ASP A 258 39.50 -4.88 40.21
N THR A 259 40.72 -5.17 39.84
CA THR A 259 41.61 -6.03 40.64
C THR A 259 42.17 -5.22 41.77
N GLU A 260 41.50 -5.25 42.92
CA GLU A 260 42.15 -4.80 44.16
C GLU A 260 43.34 -5.71 44.50
N PRO A 261 44.49 -5.16 44.80
CA PRO A 261 45.65 -5.95 45.23
C PRO A 261 45.43 -6.39 46.66
N ILE A 262 45.40 -7.70 46.90
CA ILE A 262 45.42 -8.29 48.22
C ILE A 262 46.72 -7.95 48.87
N GLY A 263 46.72 -7.04 49.81
CA GLY A 263 47.88 -6.71 50.65
C GLY A 263 48.15 -7.84 51.65
N ALA A 264 49.36 -8.38 51.59
CA ALA A 264 49.92 -9.26 52.61
C ALA A 264 50.30 -8.43 53.85
N GLY A 265 49.78 -8.80 55.01
CA GLY A 265 50.25 -8.41 56.32
C GLY A 265 50.46 -9.62 57.17
#